data_1d33dc7a071c8e8b399a18033d83547a
#
_entry.id   1d33dc7a071c8e8b399a18033d83547a
#
_cell.length_a   1.000
_cell.length_b   1.000
_cell.length_c   1.000
_cell.angle_alpha   90.00
_cell.angle_beta   90.00
_cell.angle_gamma   90.00
#
_symmetry.space_group_name_H-M   'P 1'
#
loop_
_entity.id
_entity.type
_entity.pdbx_description
1 polymer ?
#
loop_
_entity_poly.entity_id
_entity_poly.type
_entity_poly.pdbx_seq_one_letter_code
_entity_poly.pdbx_strand_id
1 'polypeptide(L)'
;MEKNITGTMFYYYFVCKRKLWYFSQNIEMEQNSSNVEIGKFIDENYYKRDEKHINIDNVINIDFIKDKDVIHEIKKSRKIEQAGIMQVKYYLYYLRKKGVDINAQIDYPLLKKVMEIKLEDVDIEILENTLKDIEKIISLKLPPSKIKSGICKSCAYFDLCNI
;
A
#
# COMPACT_ATOMS: atom_id res chain seq x y z
N MET A 1 9.33 21.14 5.42
CA MET A 1 9.71 19.74 5.14
C MET A 1 8.62 19.10 4.31
N GLU A 2 8.92 18.71 3.11
CA GLU A 2 7.99 17.88 2.35
C GLU A 2 7.86 16.53 3.05
N LYS A 3 6.63 16.16 3.40
CA LYS A 3 6.36 14.81 3.90
C LYS A 3 6.51 13.83 2.74
N ASN A 4 7.41 12.89 2.85
CA ASN A 4 7.53 11.83 1.86
C ASN A 4 6.23 11.00 1.83
N ILE A 5 5.68 10.82 0.65
CA ILE A 5 4.50 9.98 0.44
C ILE A 5 4.96 8.53 0.37
N THR A 6 4.55 7.74 1.36
CA THR A 6 4.92 6.33 1.47
C THR A 6 4.00 5.44 0.63
N GLY A 7 4.45 4.20 0.37
CA GLY A 7 3.62 3.18 -0.29
C GLY A 7 2.33 2.88 0.48
N THR A 8 2.39 2.90 1.81
CA THR A 8 1.20 2.74 2.67
C THR A 8 0.21 3.87 2.48
N MET A 9 0.69 5.12 2.44
CA MET A 9 -0.16 6.29 2.18
C MET A 9 -0.80 6.20 0.79
N PHE A 10 -0.04 5.77 -0.20
CA PHE A 10 -0.53 5.59 -1.55
C PHE A 10 -1.64 4.52 -1.61
N TYR A 11 -1.45 3.40 -0.92
CA TYR A 11 -2.46 2.36 -0.77
C TYR A 11 -3.73 2.90 -0.10
N TYR A 12 -3.61 3.63 1.01
CA TYR A 12 -4.75 4.18 1.73
C TYR A 12 -5.56 5.19 0.92
N TYR A 13 -4.92 5.93 0.02
CA TYR A 13 -5.64 6.83 -0.87
C TYR A 13 -6.76 6.10 -1.64
N PHE A 14 -6.50 4.89 -2.10
CA PHE A 14 -7.46 4.07 -2.83
C PHE A 14 -8.42 3.29 -1.92
N VAL A 15 -8.17 3.26 -0.63
CA VAL A 15 -9.04 2.58 0.36
C VAL A 15 -9.98 3.59 1.02
N CYS A 16 -9.43 4.61 1.64
CA CYS A 16 -10.19 5.63 2.38
C CYS A 16 -9.32 6.87 2.62
N LYS A 17 -9.71 8.00 2.08
CA LYS A 17 -8.96 9.26 2.21
C LYS A 17 -8.89 9.74 3.66
N ARG A 18 -9.92 9.46 4.47
CA ARG A 18 -9.93 9.76 5.90
C ARG A 18 -8.89 8.93 6.66
N LYS A 19 -8.77 7.64 6.35
CA LYS A 19 -7.74 6.75 6.88
C LYS A 19 -6.33 7.25 6.51
N LEU A 20 -6.14 7.66 5.26
CA LEU A 20 -4.89 8.28 4.80
C LEU A 20 -4.53 9.50 5.64
N TRP A 21 -5.51 10.36 5.90
CA TRP A 21 -5.27 11.56 6.70
C TRP A 21 -4.83 11.21 8.13
N TYR A 22 -5.55 10.31 8.82
CA TYR A 22 -5.16 9.85 10.16
C TYR A 22 -3.73 9.30 10.18
N PHE A 23 -3.41 8.44 9.23
CA PHE A 23 -2.09 7.86 9.12
C PHE A 23 -1.01 8.93 8.92
N SER A 24 -1.27 9.93 8.10
CA SER A 24 -0.33 11.04 7.84
C SER A 24 -0.09 11.94 9.05
N GLN A 25 -1.02 11.92 10.02
CA GLN A 25 -0.88 12.63 11.30
C GLN A 25 -0.19 11.76 12.38
N ASN A 26 0.40 10.64 11.99
CA ASN A 26 1.03 9.66 12.88
C ASN A 26 0.04 8.99 13.85
N ILE A 27 -1.22 8.91 13.47
CA ILE A 27 -2.24 8.15 14.20
C ILE A 27 -2.30 6.76 13.58
N GLU A 28 -1.61 5.81 14.20
CA GLU A 28 -1.49 4.44 13.70
C GLU A 28 -2.34 3.50 14.56
N MET A 29 -3.30 2.84 13.93
CA MET A 29 -4.25 1.94 14.59
C MET A 29 -4.16 0.50 14.04
N GLU A 30 -3.19 0.22 13.18
CA GLU A 30 -3.08 -1.06 12.45
C GLU A 30 -2.87 -2.26 13.38
N GLN A 31 -2.21 -2.07 14.51
CA GLN A 31 -1.97 -3.12 15.49
C GLN A 31 -3.26 -3.68 16.12
N ASN A 32 -4.38 -2.98 15.97
CA ASN A 32 -5.68 -3.40 16.48
C ASN A 32 -6.52 -4.19 15.47
N SER A 33 -5.96 -4.50 14.30
CA SER A 33 -6.67 -5.22 13.24
C SER A 33 -6.26 -6.68 13.15
N SER A 34 -7.24 -7.59 13.24
CA SER A 34 -7.03 -9.03 12.97
C SER A 34 -6.57 -9.29 11.53
N ASN A 35 -6.93 -8.43 10.59
CA ASN A 35 -6.49 -8.53 9.20
C ASN A 35 -4.99 -8.27 9.06
N VAL A 36 -4.43 -7.37 9.85
CA VAL A 36 -2.98 -7.11 9.89
C VAL A 36 -2.25 -8.31 10.48
N GLU A 37 -2.77 -8.92 11.54
CA GLU A 37 -2.19 -10.13 12.14
C GLU A 37 -2.16 -11.30 11.17
N ILE A 38 -3.23 -11.53 10.40
CA ILE A 38 -3.28 -12.56 9.36
C ILE A 38 -2.25 -12.28 8.27
N GLY A 39 -2.13 -11.03 7.83
CA GLY A 39 -1.13 -10.63 6.84
C GLY A 39 0.30 -10.91 7.31
N LYS A 40 0.63 -10.58 8.55
CA LYS A 40 1.93 -10.89 9.16
C LYS A 40 2.18 -12.40 9.22
N PHE A 41 1.19 -13.18 9.62
CA PHE A 41 1.29 -14.64 9.67
C PHE A 41 1.60 -15.24 8.30
N ILE A 42 0.93 -14.78 7.25
CA ILE A 42 1.17 -15.22 5.87
C ILE A 42 2.61 -14.89 5.46
N ASP A 43 3.05 -13.67 5.68
CA ASP A 43 4.39 -13.21 5.33
C ASP A 43 5.47 -14.05 6.05
N GLU A 44 5.31 -14.29 7.35
CA GLU A 44 6.27 -15.03 8.16
C GLU A 44 6.34 -16.53 7.81
N ASN A 45 5.23 -17.15 7.42
CA ASN A 45 5.15 -18.60 7.27
C ASN A 45 5.29 -19.11 5.83
N TYR A 46 4.88 -18.33 4.83
CA TYR A 46 4.90 -18.76 3.43
C TYR A 46 6.19 -18.43 2.68
N TYR A 47 6.94 -17.42 3.11
CA TYR A 47 8.10 -16.90 2.37
C TYR A 47 9.36 -16.78 3.23
N LYS A 48 9.61 -17.72 4.12
CA LYS A 48 10.70 -17.66 5.10
C LYS A 48 12.12 -17.61 4.53
N ARG A 49 12.32 -18.08 3.29
CA ARG A 49 13.65 -18.24 2.68
C ARG A 49 14.06 -17.04 1.84
N ASP A 50 13.15 -16.17 1.50
CA ASP A 50 13.42 -14.98 0.68
C ASP A 50 13.80 -13.79 1.55
N GLU A 51 14.59 -12.88 1.00
CA GLU A 51 14.88 -11.61 1.67
C GLU A 51 13.59 -10.79 1.75
N LYS A 52 13.17 -10.46 2.96
CA LYS A 52 11.88 -9.82 3.23
C LYS A 52 12.04 -8.40 3.76
N HIS A 53 11.01 -7.57 3.51
CA HIS A 53 10.90 -6.23 4.05
C HIS A 53 12.06 -5.33 3.66
N ILE A 54 12.26 -5.18 2.36
CA ILE A 54 13.26 -4.27 1.80
C ILE A 54 12.71 -2.87 1.86
N ASN A 55 13.27 -2.04 2.74
CA ASN A 55 12.90 -0.65 2.88
C ASN A 55 13.81 0.23 2.02
N ILE A 56 13.21 1.14 1.25
CA ILE A 56 13.92 2.11 0.43
C ILE A 56 13.47 3.52 0.82
N ASP A 57 14.40 4.31 1.35
CA ASP A 57 14.23 5.72 1.74
C ASP A 57 13.09 5.96 2.76
N ASN A 58 12.63 4.95 3.49
CA ASN A 58 11.41 5.01 4.30
C ASN A 58 10.16 5.43 3.51
N VAL A 59 10.17 5.25 2.21
CA VAL A 59 9.08 5.58 1.29
C VAL A 59 8.36 4.33 0.83
N ILE A 60 9.10 3.35 0.32
CA ILE A 60 8.51 2.08 -0.10
C ILE A 60 9.08 0.92 0.72
N ASN A 61 8.23 -0.06 0.96
CA ASN A 61 8.59 -1.27 1.69
C ASN A 61 8.14 -2.47 0.87
N ILE A 62 9.10 -3.14 0.28
CA ILE A 62 8.90 -4.29 -0.61
C ILE A 62 8.90 -5.55 0.24
N ASP A 63 7.94 -6.45 0.04
CA ASP A 63 7.87 -7.68 0.82
C ASP A 63 9.09 -8.58 0.56
N PHE A 64 9.41 -8.84 -0.71
CA PHE A 64 10.66 -9.51 -1.07
C PHE A 64 10.96 -9.39 -2.57
N ILE A 65 12.22 -9.73 -2.95
CA ILE A 65 12.65 -9.84 -4.35
C ILE A 65 13.05 -11.29 -4.62
N LYS A 66 12.55 -11.84 -5.70
CA LYS A 66 12.87 -13.19 -6.14
C LYS A 66 13.34 -13.19 -7.59
N ASP A 67 14.27 -14.11 -7.92
CA ASP A 67 14.81 -14.27 -9.27
C ASP A 67 15.45 -13.00 -9.85
N LYS A 68 15.95 -12.11 -9.00
CA LYS A 68 16.68 -10.86 -9.27
C LYS A 68 15.88 -9.76 -9.98
N ASP A 69 14.79 -10.09 -10.68
CA ASP A 69 14.12 -9.15 -11.59
C ASP A 69 12.66 -8.87 -11.23
N VAL A 70 12.13 -9.46 -10.14
CA VAL A 70 10.73 -9.32 -9.78
C VAL A 70 10.58 -9.00 -8.31
N ILE A 71 9.93 -7.88 -8.02
CA ILE A 71 9.47 -7.59 -6.66
C ILE A 71 8.13 -8.26 -6.39
N HIS A 72 7.98 -8.79 -5.19
CA HIS A 72 6.76 -9.47 -4.76
C HIS A 72 6.08 -8.69 -3.65
N GLU A 73 4.77 -8.52 -3.80
CA GLU A 73 3.89 -7.98 -2.78
C GLU A 73 2.88 -9.06 -2.38
N ILE A 74 2.78 -9.34 -1.10
CA ILE A 74 1.90 -10.39 -0.58
C ILE A 74 0.59 -9.76 -0.10
N LYS A 75 -0.54 -10.29 -0.59
CA LYS A 75 -1.87 -9.89 -0.15
C LYS A 75 -2.66 -11.13 0.27
N LYS A 76 -3.45 -11.01 1.34
CA LYS A 76 -4.27 -12.13 1.83
C LYS A 76 -5.54 -12.35 1.02
N SER A 77 -6.06 -11.31 0.38
CA SER A 77 -7.32 -11.37 -0.40
C SER A 77 -7.32 -10.34 -1.52
N ARG A 78 -8.28 -10.48 -2.44
CA ARG A 78 -8.52 -9.54 -3.53
C ARG A 78 -9.53 -8.46 -3.20
N LYS A 79 -9.93 -8.33 -1.94
CA LYS A 79 -11.03 -7.44 -1.50
C LYS A 79 -10.79 -5.97 -1.84
N ILE A 80 -9.54 -5.50 -1.79
CA ILE A 80 -9.14 -4.13 -2.12
C ILE A 80 -8.03 -4.19 -3.19
N GLU A 81 -8.28 -4.98 -4.23
CA GLU A 81 -7.26 -5.29 -5.25
C GLU A 81 -6.72 -4.05 -5.95
N GLN A 82 -7.59 -3.10 -6.31
CA GLN A 82 -7.17 -1.88 -7.01
C GLN A 82 -6.16 -1.07 -6.19
N ALA A 83 -6.38 -0.96 -4.89
CA ALA A 83 -5.43 -0.28 -4.01
C ALA A 83 -4.06 -0.98 -3.99
N GLY A 84 -4.04 -2.31 -3.94
CA GLY A 84 -2.82 -3.10 -4.00
C GLY A 84 -2.09 -2.95 -5.33
N ILE A 85 -2.81 -3.00 -6.44
CA ILE A 85 -2.25 -2.79 -7.78
C ILE A 85 -1.59 -1.42 -7.88
N MET A 86 -2.28 -0.38 -7.45
CA MET A 86 -1.75 0.99 -7.52
C MET A 86 -0.56 1.20 -6.59
N GLN A 87 -0.56 0.58 -5.42
CA GLN A 87 0.58 0.59 -4.51
C GLN A 87 1.84 -0.01 -5.17
N VAL A 88 1.70 -1.16 -5.83
CA VAL A 88 2.82 -1.82 -6.51
C VAL A 88 3.29 -1.00 -7.71
N LYS A 89 2.37 -0.42 -8.48
CA LYS A 89 2.74 0.51 -9.57
C LYS A 89 3.52 1.73 -9.03
N TYR A 90 3.16 2.23 -7.86
CA TYR A 90 3.91 3.29 -7.19
C TYR A 90 5.32 2.84 -6.82
N TYR A 91 5.51 1.62 -6.34
CA TYR A 91 6.85 1.06 -6.11
C TYR A 91 7.69 1.05 -7.38
N LEU A 92 7.12 0.57 -8.49
CA LEU A 92 7.81 0.53 -9.78
C LEU A 92 8.16 1.92 -10.28
N TYR A 93 7.27 2.88 -10.13
CA TYR A 93 7.48 4.28 -10.47
C TYR A 93 8.63 4.89 -9.66
N TYR A 94 8.62 4.68 -8.36
CA TYR A 94 9.64 5.18 -7.45
C TYR A 94 11.02 4.62 -7.79
N LEU A 95 11.11 3.31 -8.04
CA LEU A 95 12.35 2.64 -8.43
C LEU A 95 12.84 3.10 -9.80
N ARG A 96 11.93 3.26 -10.76
CA ARG A 96 12.29 3.74 -12.09
C ARG A 96 12.90 5.15 -12.03
N LYS A 97 12.41 6.03 -11.21
CA LYS A 97 13.01 7.35 -10.97
C LYS A 97 14.42 7.27 -10.40
N LYS A 98 14.75 6.22 -9.70
CA LYS A 98 16.09 5.96 -9.18
C LYS A 98 17.00 5.22 -10.18
N GLY A 99 16.51 4.94 -11.38
CA GLY A 99 17.26 4.23 -12.41
C GLY A 99 17.12 2.70 -12.36
N VAL A 100 16.18 2.17 -11.56
CA VAL A 100 15.93 0.73 -11.44
C VAL A 100 14.64 0.38 -12.17
N ASP A 101 14.75 -0.31 -13.30
CA ASP A 101 13.60 -0.82 -14.06
C ASP A 101 13.42 -2.31 -13.78
N ILE A 102 12.34 -2.67 -13.09
CA ILE A 102 12.08 -4.01 -12.57
C ILE A 102 10.61 -4.33 -12.73
N ASN A 103 10.28 -5.60 -12.81
CA ASN A 103 8.91 -6.10 -12.84
C ASN A 103 8.39 -6.38 -11.43
N ALA A 104 7.09 -6.54 -11.31
CA ALA A 104 6.44 -6.85 -10.05
C ALA A 104 5.33 -7.86 -10.20
N GLN A 105 4.96 -8.50 -9.10
CA GLN A 105 3.75 -9.31 -9.01
C GLN A 105 3.13 -9.21 -7.62
N ILE A 106 1.83 -9.43 -7.58
CA ILE A 106 1.09 -9.58 -6.32
C ILE A 106 0.82 -11.07 -6.13
N ASP A 107 1.20 -11.59 -4.97
CA ASP A 107 0.97 -12.95 -4.58
C ASP A 107 -0.22 -13.03 -3.62
N TYR A 108 -1.17 -13.90 -3.94
CA TYR A 108 -2.31 -14.21 -3.08
C TYR A 108 -2.19 -15.67 -2.59
N PRO A 109 -1.38 -15.96 -1.56
CA PRO A 109 -1.08 -17.33 -1.16
C PRO A 109 -2.31 -18.14 -0.76
N LEU A 110 -3.26 -17.52 -0.05
CA LEU A 110 -4.50 -18.20 0.36
C LEU A 110 -5.42 -18.55 -0.81
N LEU A 111 -5.30 -17.82 -1.91
CA LEU A 111 -6.07 -18.06 -3.14
C LEU A 111 -5.30 -18.86 -4.17
N LYS A 112 -4.02 -19.15 -3.91
CA LYS A 112 -3.10 -19.80 -4.85
C LYS A 112 -3.07 -19.09 -6.21
N LYS A 113 -3.03 -17.75 -6.19
CA LYS A 113 -3.03 -16.89 -7.37
C LYS A 113 -1.89 -15.91 -7.36
N VAL A 114 -1.45 -15.54 -8.55
CA VAL A 114 -0.41 -14.55 -8.80
C VAL A 114 -0.91 -13.59 -9.88
N MET A 115 -0.63 -12.30 -9.71
CA MET A 115 -0.94 -11.27 -10.69
C MET A 115 0.32 -10.52 -11.07
N GLU A 116 0.69 -10.53 -12.34
CA GLU A 116 1.80 -9.72 -12.84
C GLU A 116 1.40 -8.24 -12.92
N ILE A 117 2.31 -7.36 -12.51
CA ILE A 117 2.11 -5.91 -12.53
C ILE A 117 3.22 -5.28 -13.36
N LYS A 118 2.82 -4.47 -14.33
CA LYS A 118 3.73 -3.67 -15.16
C LYS A 118 3.38 -2.19 -15.05
N LEU A 119 4.39 -1.35 -15.11
CA LEU A 119 4.22 0.09 -15.16
C LEU A 119 4.16 0.53 -16.63
N GLU A 120 3.02 1.03 -17.05
CA GLU A 120 2.77 1.54 -18.39
C GLU A 120 2.84 3.08 -18.41
N ASP A 121 3.02 3.67 -19.61
CA ASP A 121 3.12 5.14 -19.73
C ASP A 121 1.88 5.86 -19.22
N VAL A 122 0.69 5.30 -19.44
CA VAL A 122 -0.57 5.86 -18.92
C VAL A 122 -0.60 5.88 -17.40
N ASP A 123 0.05 4.94 -16.74
CA ASP A 123 0.10 4.88 -15.28
C ASP A 123 0.88 6.05 -14.69
N ILE A 124 1.90 6.55 -15.37
CA ILE A 124 2.75 7.65 -14.88
C ILE A 124 1.91 8.90 -14.59
N GLU A 125 1.04 9.29 -15.51
CA GLU A 125 0.16 10.44 -15.31
C GLU A 125 -0.81 10.22 -14.15
N ILE A 126 -1.40 9.03 -14.05
CA ILE A 126 -2.31 8.66 -12.97
C ILE A 126 -1.58 8.72 -11.62
N LEU A 127 -0.37 8.18 -11.55
CA LEU A 127 0.44 8.18 -10.33
C LEU A 127 0.82 9.60 -9.90
N GLU A 128 1.25 10.44 -10.83
CA GLU A 128 1.62 11.83 -10.54
C GLU A 128 0.42 12.67 -10.08
N ASN A 129 -0.74 12.50 -10.69
CA ASN A 129 -1.98 13.15 -10.24
C ASN A 129 -2.41 12.67 -8.87
N THR A 130 -2.27 11.37 -8.60
CA THR A 130 -2.56 10.78 -7.28
C THR A 130 -1.64 11.35 -6.21
N LEU A 131 -0.36 11.49 -6.48
CA LEU A 131 0.60 12.09 -5.55
C LEU A 131 0.23 13.53 -5.20
N LYS A 132 -0.21 14.33 -6.17
CA LYS A 132 -0.70 15.70 -5.93
C LYS A 132 -1.94 15.71 -5.05
N ASP A 133 -2.87 14.80 -5.28
CA ASP A 133 -4.08 14.66 -4.46
C ASP A 133 -3.75 14.24 -3.02
N ILE A 134 -2.82 13.31 -2.86
CA ILE A 134 -2.36 12.90 -1.52
C ILE A 134 -1.77 14.09 -0.77
N GLU A 135 -0.92 14.89 -1.42
CA GLU A 135 -0.34 16.10 -0.82
C GLU A 135 -1.42 17.06 -0.32
N LYS A 136 -2.49 17.25 -1.09
CA LYS A 136 -3.63 18.08 -0.69
C LYS A 136 -4.33 17.51 0.54
N ILE A 137 -4.58 16.21 0.56
CA ILE A 137 -5.30 15.54 1.66
C ILE A 137 -4.50 15.62 2.97
N ILE A 138 -3.22 15.28 2.93
CA ILE A 138 -2.38 15.30 4.14
C ILE A 138 -2.11 16.71 4.67
N SER A 139 -2.35 17.73 3.86
CA SER A 139 -2.23 19.13 4.25
C SER A 139 -3.50 19.71 4.86
N LEU A 140 -4.61 18.97 4.85
CA LEU A 140 -5.87 19.42 5.45
C LEU A 140 -5.72 19.57 6.97
N LYS A 141 -6.40 20.57 7.53
CA LYS A 141 -6.45 20.78 8.99
C LYS A 141 -7.36 19.79 9.70
N LEU A 142 -8.36 19.28 8.99
CA LEU A 142 -9.36 18.34 9.49
C LEU A 142 -9.44 17.14 8.55
N PRO A 143 -9.81 15.96 9.07
CA PRO A 143 -9.93 14.77 8.22
C PRO A 143 -11.03 14.92 7.18
N PRO A 144 -10.87 14.32 6.00
CA PRO A 144 -11.95 14.21 5.02
C PRO A 144 -13.20 13.53 5.60
N SER A 145 -14.32 13.72 4.94
CA SER A 145 -15.60 13.11 5.36
C SER A 145 -15.50 11.59 5.44
N LYS A 146 -16.30 11.01 6.34
CA LYS A 146 -16.44 9.55 6.44
C LYS A 146 -17.00 8.99 5.15
N ILE A 147 -16.51 7.81 4.77
CA ILE A 147 -17.14 6.99 3.75
C ILE A 147 -18.12 6.00 4.40
N LYS A 148 -19.14 5.60 3.66
CA LYS A 148 -20.05 4.52 4.07
C LYS A 148 -19.75 3.31 3.19
N SER A 149 -18.94 2.38 3.68
CA SER A 149 -18.50 1.21 2.94
C SER A 149 -18.50 -0.03 3.82
N GLY A 150 -18.69 -1.20 3.21
CA GLY A 150 -18.58 -2.48 3.91
C GLY A 150 -17.21 -2.76 4.51
N ILE A 151 -16.16 -2.11 3.99
CA ILE A 151 -14.81 -2.26 4.53
C ILE A 151 -14.61 -1.59 5.89
N CYS A 152 -15.47 -0.62 6.25
CA CYS A 152 -15.33 0.14 7.51
C CYS A 152 -15.43 -0.76 8.74
N LYS A 153 -16.29 -1.78 8.71
CA LYS A 153 -16.50 -2.70 9.86
C LYS A 153 -15.23 -3.44 10.27
N SER A 154 -14.36 -3.75 9.33
CA SER A 154 -13.08 -4.43 9.57
C SER A 154 -11.88 -3.51 9.53
N CYS A 155 -12.10 -2.19 9.48
CA CYS A 155 -11.06 -1.19 9.44
C CYS A 155 -10.46 -0.96 10.84
N ALA A 156 -9.14 -0.88 10.93
CA ALA A 156 -8.45 -0.61 12.19
C ALA A 156 -8.82 0.74 12.81
N TYR A 157 -9.28 1.69 12.00
CA TYR A 157 -9.69 3.04 12.43
C TYR A 157 -11.19 3.16 12.74
N PHE A 158 -11.93 2.06 12.72
CA PHE A 158 -13.39 2.09 12.90
C PHE A 158 -13.82 2.82 14.17
N ASP A 159 -13.22 2.50 15.29
CA ASP A 159 -13.58 3.11 16.58
C ASP A 159 -13.27 4.61 16.60
N LEU A 160 -12.12 5.01 16.05
CA LEU A 160 -11.73 6.41 15.96
C LEU A 160 -12.67 7.20 15.06
N CYS A 161 -13.10 6.63 13.94
CA CYS A 161 -14.03 7.27 13.01
C CYS A 161 -15.44 7.46 13.59
N ASN A 162 -15.83 6.68 14.60
CA ASN A 162 -17.17 6.67 15.16
C ASN A 162 -17.26 7.22 16.59
N ILE A 163 -16.30 8.06 16.96
CA ILE A 163 -16.34 8.81 18.22
C ILE A 163 -17.47 9.86 18.17
#